data_642f6b5252d04dfbf8b97d357d96a458
#
_entry.id   642f6b5252d04dfbf8b97d357d96a458
#
_cell.length_a   1.000
_cell.length_b   1.000
_cell.length_c   1.000
_cell.angle_alpha   90.00
_cell.angle_beta   90.00
_cell.angle_gamma   90.00
#
_symmetry.space_group_name_H-M   'P 1'
#
loop_
_entity.id
_entity.type
_entity.pdbx_description
1 polymer ?
#
loop_
_entity_poly.entity_id
_entity_poly.type
_entity_poly.pdbx_seq_one_letter_code
_entity_poly.pdbx_strand_id
1 'polypeptide(L)'
;LKSDWNPILKDTCNKAGISFFTSPYSFELIDAIDQFVPAYKVGSGDITWLEIIERMGEKGKPILLATGASNFDEVDKAMNIALSKTKDIVLMQCNTNYTASLDNFNYINLNVLKTYRQLYPEVILGLSDHTPGLTTVLGAVALGARVIEKHFTDDNNRSGPDHKFSMDIISWKDMVDRTRELELSLGSSIKKVE
;
A
#
# COMPACT_ATOMS: atom_id res chain seq x y z
N LEU A 1 -11.09 -8.06 -13.33
CA LEU A 1 -11.60 -9.36 -12.85
C LEU A 1 -13.10 -9.44 -13.10
N LYS A 2 -13.61 -10.66 -13.34
CA LYS A 2 -15.07 -10.88 -13.43
C LYS A 2 -15.66 -10.82 -12.03
N SER A 3 -16.84 -10.23 -11.89
CA SER A 3 -17.53 -10.08 -10.58
C SER A 3 -17.74 -11.42 -9.87
N ASP A 4 -17.93 -12.50 -10.61
CA ASP A 4 -18.13 -13.86 -10.10
C ASP A 4 -16.91 -14.42 -9.36
N TRP A 5 -15.73 -13.79 -9.50
CA TRP A 5 -14.51 -14.23 -8.83
C TRP A 5 -14.41 -13.71 -7.39
N ASN A 6 -15.10 -12.62 -7.05
CA ASN A 6 -15.00 -12.03 -5.71
C ASN A 6 -15.32 -13.01 -4.57
N PRO A 7 -16.41 -13.81 -4.63
CA PRO A 7 -16.69 -14.82 -3.60
C PRO A 7 -15.60 -15.90 -3.52
N ILE A 8 -15.07 -16.33 -4.68
CA ILE A 8 -14.03 -17.37 -4.76
C ILE A 8 -12.73 -16.87 -4.15
N LEU A 9 -12.32 -15.65 -4.50
CA LEU A 9 -11.11 -15.01 -3.96
C LEU A 9 -11.24 -14.79 -2.45
N LYS A 10 -12.40 -14.30 -2.00
CA LYS A 10 -12.67 -14.13 -0.56
C LYS A 10 -12.58 -15.44 0.20
N ASP A 11 -13.20 -16.51 -0.29
CA ASP A 11 -13.15 -17.83 0.32
C ASP A 11 -11.71 -18.39 0.36
N THR A 12 -10.97 -18.23 -0.74
CA THR A 12 -9.57 -18.65 -0.81
C THR A 12 -8.70 -17.93 0.20
N CYS A 13 -8.84 -16.59 0.31
CA CYS A 13 -8.12 -15.81 1.31
C CYS A 13 -8.49 -16.21 2.74
N ASN A 14 -9.78 -16.44 3.01
CA ASN A 14 -10.24 -16.91 4.32
C ASN A 14 -9.62 -18.26 4.70
N LYS A 15 -9.56 -19.21 3.76
CA LYS A 15 -8.89 -20.51 3.97
C LYS A 15 -7.39 -20.38 4.24
N ALA A 16 -6.75 -19.39 3.62
CA ALA A 16 -5.35 -19.06 3.85
C ALA A 16 -5.09 -18.22 5.11
N GLY A 17 -6.13 -17.78 5.82
CA GLY A 17 -6.00 -16.93 7.01
C GLY A 17 -5.57 -15.49 6.72
N ILE A 18 -5.84 -14.99 5.50
CA ILE A 18 -5.51 -13.63 5.07
C ILE A 18 -6.76 -12.85 4.65
N SER A 19 -6.68 -11.53 4.68
CA SER A 19 -7.76 -10.66 4.23
C SER A 19 -7.74 -10.47 2.72
N PHE A 20 -8.91 -10.54 2.10
CA PHE A 20 -9.11 -10.16 0.69
C PHE A 20 -9.57 -8.72 0.60
N PHE A 21 -8.91 -7.90 -0.21
CA PHE A 21 -9.40 -6.59 -0.63
C PHE A 21 -8.85 -6.23 -2.01
N THR A 22 -9.37 -5.17 -2.63
CA THR A 22 -9.05 -4.81 -4.01
C THR A 22 -9.25 -3.31 -4.24
N SER A 23 -8.75 -2.82 -5.38
CA SER A 23 -8.97 -1.46 -5.87
C SER A 23 -10.14 -1.48 -6.86
N PRO A 24 -11.31 -0.93 -6.54
CA PRO A 24 -12.41 -0.78 -7.49
C PRO A 24 -12.21 0.45 -8.38
N TYR A 25 -12.54 0.31 -9.66
CA TYR A 25 -12.36 1.35 -10.68
C TYR A 25 -13.71 1.87 -11.25
N SER A 26 -14.79 1.74 -10.49
CA SER A 26 -16.07 2.39 -10.74
C SER A 26 -16.94 2.38 -9.49
N PHE A 27 -17.99 3.21 -9.47
CA PHE A 27 -18.96 3.25 -8.36
C PHE A 27 -19.70 1.92 -8.20
N GLU A 28 -20.08 1.30 -9.31
CA GLU A 28 -20.76 0.00 -9.31
C GLU A 28 -19.87 -1.09 -8.73
N LEU A 29 -18.54 -1.05 -9.03
CA LEU A 29 -17.59 -2.00 -8.45
C LEU A 29 -17.41 -1.79 -6.94
N ILE A 30 -17.43 -0.55 -6.45
CA ILE A 30 -17.40 -0.29 -5.00
C ILE A 30 -18.58 -0.97 -4.32
N ASP A 31 -19.80 -0.78 -4.85
CA ASP A 31 -21.00 -1.39 -4.29
C ASP A 31 -20.98 -2.91 -4.37
N ALA A 32 -20.52 -3.46 -5.49
CA ALA A 32 -20.46 -4.91 -5.71
C ALA A 32 -19.47 -5.64 -4.80
N ILE A 33 -18.32 -5.00 -4.49
CA ILE A 33 -17.27 -5.65 -3.67
C ILE A 33 -17.41 -5.37 -2.17
N ASP A 34 -18.24 -4.42 -1.77
CA ASP A 34 -18.30 -3.94 -0.38
C ASP A 34 -18.46 -5.08 0.64
N GLN A 35 -19.35 -6.03 0.35
CA GLN A 35 -19.59 -7.18 1.24
C GLN A 35 -18.38 -8.13 1.39
N PHE A 36 -17.40 -8.09 0.49
CA PHE A 36 -16.27 -9.02 0.46
C PHE A 36 -14.99 -8.44 1.07
N VAL A 37 -14.88 -7.11 1.15
CA VAL A 37 -13.63 -6.43 1.52
C VAL A 37 -13.71 -5.78 2.90
N PRO A 38 -12.65 -5.89 3.73
CA PRO A 38 -12.56 -5.19 5.01
C PRO A 38 -12.06 -3.75 4.86
N ALA A 39 -11.45 -3.40 3.72
CA ALA A 39 -10.86 -2.10 3.44
C ALA A 39 -10.86 -1.84 1.93
N TYR A 40 -10.70 -0.59 1.54
CA TYR A 40 -10.54 -0.19 0.14
C TYR A 40 -9.11 0.24 -0.16
N LYS A 41 -8.65 -0.03 -1.37
CA LYS A 41 -7.38 0.48 -1.89
C LYS A 41 -7.65 1.49 -3.00
N VAL A 42 -7.05 2.67 -2.88
CA VAL A 42 -6.96 3.64 -3.97
C VAL A 42 -5.61 3.45 -4.64
N GLY A 43 -5.63 3.09 -5.92
CA GLY A 43 -4.42 2.93 -6.72
C GLY A 43 -3.68 4.25 -6.89
N SER A 44 -2.37 4.21 -7.04
CA SER A 44 -1.54 5.41 -7.14
C SER A 44 -1.84 6.27 -8.37
N GLY A 45 -2.41 5.69 -9.42
CA GLY A 45 -2.87 6.41 -10.61
C GLY A 45 -4.25 7.08 -10.45
N ASP A 46 -5.00 6.74 -9.41
CA ASP A 46 -6.39 7.15 -9.23
C ASP A 46 -6.57 8.21 -8.13
N ILE A 47 -5.50 8.66 -7.50
CA ILE A 47 -5.55 9.59 -6.37
C ILE A 47 -6.23 10.91 -6.69
N THR A 48 -6.23 11.33 -7.94
CA THR A 48 -6.90 12.56 -8.40
C THR A 48 -8.39 12.37 -8.69
N TRP A 49 -8.90 11.14 -8.63
CA TRP A 49 -10.32 10.87 -8.77
C TRP A 49 -11.02 11.00 -7.40
N LEU A 50 -11.29 12.23 -7.01
CA LEU A 50 -11.78 12.57 -5.66
C LEU A 50 -13.14 11.96 -5.36
N GLU A 51 -14.02 11.85 -6.34
CA GLU A 51 -15.38 11.30 -6.18
C GLU A 51 -15.36 9.80 -5.84
N ILE A 52 -14.38 9.03 -6.38
CA ILE A 52 -14.26 7.61 -6.04
C ILE A 52 -13.72 7.44 -4.61
N ILE A 53 -12.82 8.32 -4.18
CA ILE A 53 -12.31 8.34 -2.79
C ILE A 53 -13.44 8.68 -1.82
N GLU A 54 -14.25 9.67 -2.15
CA GLU A 54 -15.42 10.03 -1.37
C GLU A 54 -16.39 8.86 -1.24
N ARG A 55 -16.70 8.19 -2.36
CA ARG A 55 -17.61 7.04 -2.38
C ARG A 55 -17.10 5.87 -1.55
N MET A 56 -15.79 5.57 -1.59
CA MET A 56 -15.19 4.56 -0.72
C MET A 56 -15.30 4.96 0.76
N GLY A 57 -15.07 6.23 1.09
CA GLY A 57 -15.18 6.75 2.45
C GLY A 57 -16.59 6.65 3.03
N GLU A 58 -17.62 6.82 2.22
CA GLU A 58 -19.03 6.64 2.61
C GLU A 58 -19.37 5.22 3.06
N LYS A 59 -18.56 4.22 2.70
CA LYS A 59 -18.74 2.84 3.17
C LYS A 59 -18.29 2.63 4.62
N GLY A 60 -17.63 3.60 5.24
CA GLY A 60 -17.19 3.53 6.64
C GLY A 60 -16.11 2.49 6.90
N LYS A 61 -15.33 2.11 5.90
CA LYS A 61 -14.21 1.16 5.99
C LYS A 61 -12.87 1.87 5.86
N PRO A 62 -11.77 1.27 6.35
CA PRO A 62 -10.43 1.82 6.15
C PRO A 62 -10.09 2.01 4.67
N ILE A 63 -9.34 3.08 4.38
CA ILE A 63 -8.86 3.39 3.04
C ILE A 63 -7.34 3.35 3.03
N LEU A 64 -6.75 2.56 2.12
CA LEU A 64 -5.33 2.57 1.81
C LEU A 64 -5.13 3.44 0.56
N LEU A 65 -4.50 4.60 0.72
CA LEU A 65 -4.34 5.61 -0.33
C LEU A 65 -2.87 5.70 -0.75
N ALA A 66 -2.56 5.25 -1.97
CA ALA A 66 -1.23 5.35 -2.54
C ALA A 66 -1.05 6.65 -3.33
N THR A 67 0.09 7.33 -3.14
CA THR A 67 0.35 8.71 -3.59
C THR A 67 1.28 8.82 -4.79
N GLY A 68 1.51 7.74 -5.53
CA GLY A 68 2.29 7.81 -6.76
C GLY A 68 1.60 8.66 -7.83
N ALA A 69 2.32 9.09 -8.85
CA ALA A 69 1.81 9.91 -9.96
C ALA A 69 1.09 11.20 -9.53
N SER A 70 1.38 11.75 -8.35
CA SER A 70 0.77 12.96 -7.81
C SER A 70 1.78 13.87 -7.12
N ASN A 71 1.48 15.16 -7.13
CA ASN A 71 2.17 16.15 -6.32
C ASN A 71 1.50 16.30 -4.94
N PHE A 72 2.10 17.13 -4.08
CA PHE A 72 1.61 17.30 -2.73
C PHE A 72 0.20 17.91 -2.65
N ASP A 73 -0.13 18.87 -3.51
CA ASP A 73 -1.47 19.50 -3.51
C ASP A 73 -2.57 18.51 -3.89
N GLU A 74 -2.26 17.55 -4.75
CA GLU A 74 -3.18 16.47 -5.13
C GLU A 74 -3.35 15.47 -3.97
N VAL A 75 -2.26 15.13 -3.29
CA VAL A 75 -2.31 14.30 -2.07
C VAL A 75 -3.16 14.98 -1.00
N ASP A 76 -2.95 16.28 -0.75
CA ASP A 76 -3.69 17.02 0.27
C ASP A 76 -5.20 17.05 -0.03
N LYS A 77 -5.58 17.29 -1.28
CA LYS A 77 -6.99 17.23 -1.71
C LYS A 77 -7.61 15.85 -1.46
N ALA A 78 -6.92 14.79 -1.86
CA ALA A 78 -7.38 13.43 -1.65
C ALA A 78 -7.51 13.08 -0.15
N MET A 79 -6.54 13.50 0.66
CA MET A 79 -6.55 13.31 2.11
C MET A 79 -7.70 14.08 2.77
N ASN A 80 -7.95 15.32 2.38
CA ASN A 80 -9.04 16.12 2.91
C ASN A 80 -10.41 15.46 2.63
N ILE A 81 -10.61 14.93 1.43
CA ILE A 81 -11.83 14.17 1.09
C ILE A 81 -11.92 12.89 1.93
N ALA A 82 -10.87 12.08 1.97
CA ALA A 82 -10.87 10.83 2.71
C ALA A 82 -11.12 11.07 4.22
N LEU A 83 -10.41 12.03 4.84
CA LEU A 83 -10.54 12.38 6.26
C LEU A 83 -11.91 12.96 6.61
N SER A 84 -12.63 13.57 5.65
CA SER A 84 -14.00 14.03 5.87
C SER A 84 -15.00 12.88 6.07
N LYS A 85 -14.64 11.67 5.64
CA LYS A 85 -15.53 10.49 5.68
C LYS A 85 -15.06 9.43 6.71
N THR A 86 -13.76 9.23 6.87
CA THR A 86 -13.21 8.23 7.82
C THR A 86 -11.90 8.71 8.41
N LYS A 87 -11.59 8.25 9.64
CA LYS A 87 -10.29 8.45 10.27
C LYS A 87 -9.32 7.28 10.01
N ASP A 88 -9.85 6.16 9.53
CA ASP A 88 -9.09 4.94 9.32
C ASP A 88 -8.39 4.97 7.95
N ILE A 89 -7.32 5.75 7.86
CA ILE A 89 -6.57 5.95 6.62
C ILE A 89 -5.14 5.44 6.77
N VAL A 90 -4.67 4.73 5.74
CA VAL A 90 -3.27 4.43 5.50
C VAL A 90 -2.80 5.30 4.34
N LEU A 91 -1.90 6.25 4.62
CA LEU A 91 -1.28 7.10 3.58
C LEU A 91 0.04 6.48 3.16
N MET A 92 0.12 6.06 1.89
CA MET A 92 1.24 5.26 1.38
C MET A 92 2.08 6.07 0.40
N GLN A 93 3.36 6.31 0.75
CA GLN A 93 4.32 6.79 -0.26
C GLN A 93 4.41 5.77 -1.38
N CYS A 94 4.45 6.26 -2.61
CA CYS A 94 4.51 5.43 -3.81
C CYS A 94 5.29 6.12 -4.91
N ASN A 95 5.98 5.34 -5.74
CA ASN A 95 6.44 5.73 -7.06
C ASN A 95 5.78 4.81 -8.09
N THR A 96 4.91 5.36 -8.93
CA THR A 96 4.18 4.63 -9.97
C THR A 96 5.09 4.38 -11.18
N ASN A 97 6.14 3.57 -10.99
CA ASN A 97 7.11 3.21 -12.02
C ASN A 97 7.29 1.68 -12.10
N TYR A 98 6.67 1.07 -13.10
CA TYR A 98 6.56 -0.38 -13.30
C TYR A 98 7.64 -0.92 -14.26
N THR A 99 8.87 -0.40 -14.23
CA THR A 99 9.90 -0.75 -15.23
C THR A 99 10.91 -1.78 -14.77
N ALA A 100 10.92 -2.18 -13.52
CA ALA A 100 11.95 -3.03 -12.90
C ALA A 100 13.39 -2.44 -12.98
N SER A 101 13.56 -1.19 -13.42
CA SER A 101 14.86 -0.54 -13.48
C SER A 101 15.39 -0.22 -12.08
N LEU A 102 16.68 -0.43 -11.84
CA LEU A 102 17.33 0.02 -10.62
C LEU A 102 17.34 1.54 -10.47
N ASP A 103 17.20 2.29 -11.58
CA ASP A 103 17.07 3.74 -11.55
C ASP A 103 15.83 4.21 -10.77
N ASN A 104 14.82 3.35 -10.62
CA ASN A 104 13.62 3.65 -9.84
C ASN A 104 13.94 4.02 -8.40
N PHE A 105 15.02 3.51 -7.81
CA PHE A 105 15.43 3.87 -6.46
C PHE A 105 15.67 5.37 -6.29
N ASN A 106 16.08 6.08 -7.34
CA ASN A 106 16.31 7.54 -7.30
C ASN A 106 15.01 8.34 -7.11
N TYR A 107 13.85 7.74 -7.36
CA TYR A 107 12.56 8.42 -7.38
C TYR A 107 11.59 7.97 -6.28
N ILE A 108 11.99 7.02 -5.42
CA ILE A 108 11.13 6.51 -4.34
C ILE A 108 10.87 7.56 -3.26
N ASN A 109 11.84 8.43 -3.00
CA ASN A 109 11.69 9.57 -2.07
C ASN A 109 11.12 9.16 -0.70
N LEU A 110 11.67 8.13 -0.06
CA LEU A 110 11.21 7.64 1.25
C LEU A 110 11.11 8.74 2.32
N ASN A 111 11.93 9.81 2.21
CA ASN A 111 11.86 10.94 3.15
C ASN A 111 10.50 11.67 3.15
N VAL A 112 9.68 11.50 2.12
CA VAL A 112 8.29 12.00 2.07
C VAL A 112 7.47 11.47 3.24
N LEU A 113 7.75 10.27 3.74
CA LEU A 113 7.11 9.72 4.94
C LEU A 113 7.27 10.60 6.18
N LYS A 114 8.40 11.32 6.30
CA LYS A 114 8.61 12.29 7.39
C LYS A 114 7.66 13.47 7.26
N THR A 115 7.46 13.96 6.04
CA THR A 115 6.51 15.05 5.75
C THR A 115 5.09 14.61 6.05
N TYR A 116 4.69 13.42 5.61
CA TYR A 116 3.37 12.87 5.91
C TYR A 116 3.13 12.70 7.40
N ARG A 117 4.15 12.27 8.16
CA ARG A 117 4.06 12.15 9.62
C ARG A 117 3.79 13.48 10.30
N GLN A 118 4.37 14.56 9.80
CA GLN A 118 4.18 15.91 10.35
C GLN A 118 2.81 16.49 10.01
N LEU A 119 2.34 16.27 8.77
CA LEU A 119 1.10 16.86 8.27
C LEU A 119 -0.15 16.06 8.67
N TYR A 120 0.00 14.74 8.79
CA TYR A 120 -1.10 13.82 9.11
C TYR A 120 -0.69 12.90 10.28
N PRO A 121 -0.49 13.44 11.49
CA PRO A 121 0.08 12.67 12.62
C PRO A 121 -0.79 11.48 13.05
N GLU A 122 -2.09 11.55 12.81
CA GLU A 122 -3.06 10.52 13.24
C GLU A 122 -3.23 9.37 12.23
N VAL A 123 -2.70 9.51 11.00
CA VAL A 123 -2.87 8.45 10.00
C VAL A 123 -1.74 7.42 10.08
N ILE A 124 -2.04 6.21 9.65
CA ILE A 124 -1.04 5.15 9.49
C ILE A 124 -0.23 5.43 8.22
N LEU A 125 1.09 5.38 8.31
CA LEU A 125 1.97 5.51 7.16
C LEU A 125 2.22 4.16 6.50
N GLY A 126 2.34 4.17 5.18
CA GLY A 126 2.66 2.98 4.38
C GLY A 126 3.60 3.27 3.22
N LEU A 127 3.99 2.19 2.55
CA LEU A 127 4.73 2.20 1.29
C LEU A 127 4.02 1.29 0.28
N SER A 128 3.73 1.81 -0.91
CA SER A 128 3.34 1.03 -2.09
C SER A 128 4.52 1.02 -3.05
N ASP A 129 5.18 -0.13 -3.21
CA ASP A 129 6.52 -0.22 -3.77
C ASP A 129 6.60 -1.12 -5.01
N HIS A 130 7.25 -0.60 -6.05
CA HIS A 130 7.49 -1.28 -7.33
C HIS A 130 8.98 -1.53 -7.61
N THR A 131 9.85 -1.30 -6.62
CA THR A 131 11.28 -1.61 -6.75
C THR A 131 11.56 -3.08 -6.49
N PRO A 132 12.62 -3.65 -7.07
CA PRO A 132 13.04 -5.00 -6.74
C PRO A 132 13.62 -5.07 -5.31
N GLY A 133 13.47 -6.23 -4.68
CA GLY A 133 14.05 -6.50 -3.37
C GLY A 133 13.36 -5.79 -2.21
N LEU A 134 14.08 -5.66 -1.09
CA LEU A 134 13.51 -5.28 0.22
C LEU A 134 14.06 -3.95 0.80
N THR A 135 15.02 -3.33 0.14
CA THR A 135 15.73 -2.14 0.68
C THR A 135 14.79 -0.98 0.99
N THR A 136 13.86 -0.67 0.08
CA THR A 136 12.86 0.39 0.26
C THR A 136 11.89 0.07 1.38
N VAL A 137 11.52 -1.20 1.54
CA VAL A 137 10.65 -1.67 2.63
C VAL A 137 11.30 -1.42 3.99
N LEU A 138 12.55 -1.86 4.17
CA LEU A 138 13.27 -1.63 5.43
C LEU A 138 13.42 -0.13 5.73
N GLY A 139 13.76 0.67 4.70
CA GLY A 139 13.85 2.12 4.83
C GLY A 139 12.52 2.75 5.25
N ALA A 140 11.42 2.35 4.63
CA ALA A 140 10.09 2.86 4.95
C ALA A 140 9.66 2.49 6.38
N VAL A 141 9.89 1.25 6.81
CA VAL A 141 9.59 0.79 8.18
C VAL A 141 10.40 1.57 9.21
N ALA A 142 11.69 1.79 8.95
CA ALA A 142 12.55 2.64 9.80
C ALA A 142 12.03 4.09 9.88
N LEU A 143 11.40 4.60 8.83
CA LEU A 143 10.76 5.92 8.79
C LEU A 143 9.32 5.94 9.32
N GLY A 144 8.83 4.83 9.85
CA GLY A 144 7.56 4.74 10.54
C GLY A 144 6.40 4.18 9.73
N ALA A 145 6.62 3.64 8.53
CA ALA A 145 5.60 2.90 7.80
C ALA A 145 5.19 1.63 8.57
N ARG A 146 3.90 1.30 8.52
CA ARG A 146 3.31 0.13 9.17
C ARG A 146 2.55 -0.78 8.20
N VAL A 147 2.28 -0.28 7.01
CA VAL A 147 1.65 -1.04 5.93
C VAL A 147 2.56 -1.00 4.71
N ILE A 148 2.87 -2.19 4.18
CA ILE A 148 3.73 -2.36 3.00
C ILE A 148 2.93 -3.11 1.93
N GLU A 149 2.94 -2.59 0.73
CA GLU A 149 2.37 -3.21 -0.46
C GLU A 149 3.48 -3.45 -1.49
N LYS A 150 3.55 -4.67 -1.99
CA LYS A 150 4.44 -5.05 -3.10
C LYS A 150 3.75 -6.03 -4.03
N HIS A 151 4.17 -6.01 -5.28
CA HIS A 151 3.77 -7.03 -6.24
C HIS A 151 4.36 -8.39 -5.89
N PHE A 152 3.57 -9.44 -6.09
CA PHE A 152 3.94 -10.82 -5.81
C PHE A 152 3.74 -11.69 -7.06
N THR A 153 4.64 -12.65 -7.27
CA THR A 153 4.55 -13.63 -8.35
C THR A 153 4.99 -15.01 -7.89
N ASP A 154 4.51 -16.01 -8.58
CA ASP A 154 5.00 -17.39 -8.45
C ASP A 154 6.26 -17.64 -9.28
N ASP A 155 6.51 -16.84 -10.33
CA ASP A 155 7.70 -16.95 -11.19
C ASP A 155 7.97 -15.60 -11.91
N ASN A 156 9.14 -15.01 -11.66
CA ASN A 156 9.59 -13.77 -12.28
C ASN A 156 9.84 -13.88 -13.81
N ASN A 157 9.97 -15.10 -14.35
CA ASN A 157 10.19 -15.33 -15.77
C ASN A 157 8.89 -15.39 -16.58
N ARG A 158 7.74 -15.34 -15.94
CA ARG A 158 6.45 -15.33 -16.64
C ARG A 158 6.31 -14.11 -17.55
N SER A 159 5.60 -14.30 -18.66
CA SER A 159 5.22 -13.20 -19.54
C SER A 159 4.15 -12.32 -18.86
N GLY A 160 4.40 -11.01 -18.80
CA GLY A 160 3.50 -10.03 -18.22
C GLY A 160 4.26 -8.81 -17.72
N PRO A 161 3.56 -7.68 -17.51
CA PRO A 161 4.22 -6.41 -17.20
C PRO A 161 4.85 -6.39 -15.81
N ASP A 162 4.28 -7.09 -14.83
CA ASP A 162 4.60 -6.91 -13.41
C ASP A 162 5.55 -7.97 -12.85
N HIS A 163 5.72 -9.12 -13.52
CA HIS A 163 6.47 -10.26 -12.97
C HIS A 163 7.93 -9.94 -12.67
N LYS A 164 8.58 -9.12 -13.50
CA LYS A 164 10.03 -8.84 -13.40
C LYS A 164 10.45 -8.15 -12.11
N PHE A 165 9.61 -7.28 -11.55
CA PHE A 165 9.91 -6.55 -10.30
C PHE A 165 9.14 -7.10 -9.09
N SER A 166 8.20 -8.02 -9.32
CA SER A 166 7.45 -8.69 -8.26
C SER A 166 8.37 -9.53 -7.38
N MET A 167 7.99 -9.69 -6.15
CA MET A 167 8.66 -10.62 -5.25
C MET A 167 8.08 -12.04 -5.42
N ASP A 168 8.95 -13.02 -5.47
CA ASP A 168 8.58 -14.43 -5.38
C ASP A 168 8.44 -14.89 -3.91
N ILE A 169 8.08 -16.16 -3.72
CA ILE A 169 7.88 -16.73 -2.37
C ILE A 169 9.12 -16.58 -1.49
N ILE A 170 10.33 -16.78 -2.06
CA ILE A 170 11.58 -16.76 -1.31
C ILE A 170 11.94 -15.33 -0.89
N SER A 171 11.93 -14.42 -1.84
CA SER A 171 12.27 -13.03 -1.60
C SER A 171 11.21 -12.33 -0.72
N TRP A 172 9.93 -12.72 -0.86
CA TRP A 172 8.86 -12.24 0.03
C TRP A 172 9.09 -12.66 1.49
N LYS A 173 9.42 -13.95 1.68
CA LYS A 173 9.73 -14.45 3.02
C LYS A 173 10.93 -13.73 3.63
N ASP A 174 12.02 -13.56 2.88
CA ASP A 174 13.20 -12.83 3.35
C ASP A 174 12.87 -11.38 3.71
N MET A 175 12.09 -10.69 2.88
CA MET A 175 11.61 -9.33 3.18
C MET A 175 10.87 -9.28 4.51
N VAL A 176 9.94 -10.21 4.76
CA VAL A 176 9.18 -10.25 6.01
C VAL A 176 10.10 -10.52 7.19
N ASP A 177 10.98 -11.52 7.10
CA ASP A 177 11.93 -11.89 8.17
C ASP A 177 12.85 -10.70 8.53
N ARG A 178 13.45 -10.03 7.52
CA ARG A 178 14.29 -8.84 7.74
C ARG A 178 13.52 -7.66 8.31
N THR A 179 12.26 -7.52 7.92
CA THR A 179 11.39 -6.46 8.47
C THR A 179 11.14 -6.71 9.97
N ARG A 180 10.88 -7.95 10.37
CA ARG A 180 10.69 -8.30 11.78
C ARG A 180 11.99 -8.11 12.60
N GLU A 181 13.14 -8.48 12.04
CA GLU A 181 14.44 -8.21 12.67
C GLU A 181 14.67 -6.70 12.86
N LEU A 182 14.35 -5.89 11.83
CA LEU A 182 14.45 -4.44 11.93
C LEU A 182 13.52 -3.87 13.01
N GLU A 183 12.27 -4.30 13.08
CA GLU A 183 11.31 -3.84 14.09
C GLU A 183 11.83 -4.10 15.52
N LEU A 184 12.41 -5.28 15.77
CA LEU A 184 13.07 -5.58 17.04
C LEU A 184 14.28 -4.68 17.29
N SER A 185 15.06 -4.40 16.25
CA SER A 185 16.29 -3.59 16.32
C SER A 185 16.02 -2.10 16.57
N LEU A 186 14.85 -1.59 16.16
CA LEU A 186 14.47 -0.20 16.40
C LEU A 186 14.34 0.13 17.89
N GLY A 187 13.88 -0.80 18.70
CA GLY A 187 13.88 -0.73 20.16
C GLY A 187 13.30 0.55 20.74
N SER A 188 13.96 1.06 21.78
CA SER A 188 13.60 2.27 22.52
C SER A 188 14.51 3.45 22.16
N SER A 189 13.99 4.67 22.23
CA SER A 189 14.80 5.91 22.12
C SER A 189 15.64 6.21 23.38
N ILE A 190 15.47 5.44 24.44
CA ILE A 190 16.19 5.63 25.71
C ILE A 190 17.50 4.85 25.67
N LYS A 191 18.62 5.55 25.75
CA LYS A 191 19.93 4.91 25.88
C LYS A 191 20.09 4.34 27.29
N LYS A 192 20.22 3.04 27.40
CA LYS A 192 20.46 2.30 28.66
C LYS A 192 21.48 1.18 28.43
N VAL A 193 21.99 0.63 29.53
CA VAL A 193 22.78 -0.61 29.51
C VAL A 193 21.79 -1.78 29.52
N GLU A 194 22.04 -2.76 28.65
CA GLU A 194 21.23 -3.99 28.52
C GLU A 194 21.60 -5.00 29.64
#